data_b7d460c9666aebe380aff95b779e5892
#
_entry.id   b7d460c9666aebe380aff95b779e5892
#
_cell.length_a   1.000
_cell.length_b   1.000
_cell.length_c   1.000
_cell.angle_alpha   90.00
_cell.angle_beta   90.00
_cell.angle_gamma   90.00
#
_symmetry.space_group_name_H-M   'P 1'
#
loop_
_entity.id
_entity.type
_entity.pdbx_description
1 polymer ?
#
loop_
_entity_poly.entity_id
_entity_poly.type
_entity_poly.pdbx_seq_one_letter_code
_entity_poly.pdbx_strand_id
1 'polypeptide(L)'
;MSTPIDLSRLPAPDVVEEIDFEAMLAERKAGLLSLVPDDRRAEVAAALELESEPITIMLQESVYREMYLRQRVNDAARAVMLAFAMDGDLDQLAALLGVERLEITPADPETGTPAVMEDNSDLRYRTQLAPQGYSVAGPEGAYRSHALAAHGSVLDASATSPAPGEVLVTVLSRDGDGTPSNEVIDAVTAALRADDVRPLTDKVTVRGATIIGYEVDAVLFTFPGPDSSVVLKEAASKLAAYVAETHRIGREVTLSGIYAALHVNGVERVKLNAPTADVEISATQAPYCRAVKITPGGVYGG
;
A
#
# COMPACT_ATOMS: atom_id res chain seq x y z
N MET A 1 6.15 3.23 -20.71
CA MET A 1 6.04 2.17 -19.67
C MET A 1 4.59 2.05 -19.23
N SER A 2 3.96 0.90 -19.35
CA SER A 2 2.63 0.68 -18.77
C SER A 2 2.84 0.31 -17.29
N THR A 3 2.88 1.32 -16.44
CA THR A 3 2.85 1.09 -14.99
C THR A 3 1.48 0.50 -14.64
N PRO A 4 1.39 -0.53 -13.80
CA PRO A 4 0.13 -1.01 -13.28
C PRO A 4 -0.68 0.14 -12.67
N ILE A 5 -2.01 0.07 -12.80
CA ILE A 5 -2.90 1.06 -12.19
C ILE A 5 -2.72 0.99 -10.67
N ASP A 6 -2.59 2.14 -10.03
CA ASP A 6 -2.58 2.22 -8.57
C ASP A 6 -3.99 1.91 -8.03
N LEU A 7 -4.18 0.66 -7.62
CA LEU A 7 -5.47 0.19 -7.12
C LEU A 7 -5.91 0.87 -5.83
N SER A 8 -4.97 1.44 -5.05
CA SER A 8 -5.29 2.15 -3.80
C SER A 8 -6.08 3.44 -4.04
N ARG A 9 -6.02 3.97 -5.26
CA ARG A 9 -6.72 5.20 -5.68
C ARG A 9 -8.07 4.94 -6.34
N LEU A 10 -8.47 3.69 -6.48
CA LEU A 10 -9.80 3.39 -7.00
C LEU A 10 -10.87 3.78 -5.98
N PRO A 11 -11.97 4.40 -6.43
CA PRO A 11 -13.10 4.68 -5.54
C PRO A 11 -13.68 3.36 -5.01
N ALA A 12 -14.34 3.45 -3.85
CA ALA A 12 -15.10 2.31 -3.34
C ALA A 12 -16.13 1.88 -4.40
N PRO A 13 -16.31 0.57 -4.64
CA PRO A 13 -17.29 0.08 -5.62
C PRO A 13 -18.72 0.30 -5.11
N ASP A 14 -19.66 0.52 -6.02
CA ASP A 14 -21.07 0.79 -5.70
C ASP A 14 -21.74 -0.31 -4.86
N VAL A 15 -21.21 -1.53 -4.91
CA VAL A 15 -21.71 -2.66 -4.10
C VAL A 15 -21.42 -2.50 -2.60
N VAL A 16 -20.51 -1.61 -2.23
CA VAL A 16 -20.18 -1.30 -0.83
C VAL A 16 -21.10 -0.18 -0.36
N GLU A 17 -22.05 -0.54 0.51
CA GLU A 17 -23.03 0.41 1.06
C GLU A 17 -22.40 1.26 2.17
N GLU A 18 -22.78 2.52 2.24
CA GLU A 18 -22.56 3.34 3.42
C GLU A 18 -23.61 2.99 4.49
N ILE A 19 -23.13 2.62 5.69
CA ILE A 19 -23.98 2.15 6.78
C ILE A 19 -24.11 3.26 7.81
N ASP A 20 -25.30 3.83 7.95
CA ASP A 20 -25.64 4.87 8.91
C ASP A 20 -26.68 4.34 9.92
N PHE A 21 -26.25 4.28 11.21
CA PHE A 21 -27.11 3.80 12.29
C PHE A 21 -28.38 4.65 12.46
N GLU A 22 -28.23 5.97 12.46
CA GLU A 22 -29.36 6.86 12.71
C GLU A 22 -30.41 6.80 11.58
N ALA A 23 -29.95 6.74 10.34
CA ALA A 23 -30.84 6.58 9.20
C ALA A 23 -31.60 5.25 9.25
N MET A 24 -30.91 4.15 9.57
CA MET A 24 -31.52 2.82 9.70
C MET A 24 -32.48 2.76 10.90
N LEU A 25 -32.16 3.39 12.03
CA LEU A 25 -33.04 3.45 13.19
C LEU A 25 -34.29 4.26 12.89
N ALA A 26 -34.14 5.40 12.21
CA ALA A 26 -35.30 6.22 11.80
C ALA A 26 -36.22 5.43 10.84
N GLU A 27 -35.66 4.71 9.88
CA GLU A 27 -36.44 3.84 8.98
C GLU A 27 -37.19 2.75 9.76
N ARG A 28 -36.54 2.10 10.72
CA ARG A 28 -37.16 1.07 11.58
C ARG A 28 -38.27 1.62 12.44
N LYS A 29 -38.08 2.81 13.05
CA LYS A 29 -39.11 3.51 13.81
C LYS A 29 -40.33 3.84 12.90
N ALA A 30 -40.07 4.39 11.73
CA ALA A 30 -41.13 4.69 10.76
C ALA A 30 -41.89 3.43 10.29
N GLY A 31 -41.14 2.34 9.99
CA GLY A 31 -41.71 1.06 9.65
C GLY A 31 -42.63 0.50 10.74
N LEU A 32 -42.15 0.51 12.00
CA LEU A 32 -42.98 0.09 13.15
C LEU A 32 -44.27 0.94 13.26
N LEU A 33 -44.14 2.27 13.19
CA LEU A 33 -45.32 3.15 13.29
C LEU A 33 -46.35 2.93 12.17
N SER A 34 -45.92 2.51 10.99
CA SER A 34 -46.83 2.16 9.89
C SER A 34 -47.72 0.94 10.17
N LEU A 35 -47.26 0.05 11.04
CA LEU A 35 -47.94 -1.18 11.47
C LEU A 35 -48.85 -0.95 12.69
N VAL A 36 -48.71 0.18 13.39
CA VAL A 36 -49.49 0.51 14.57
C VAL A 36 -50.86 1.09 14.17
N PRO A 37 -51.98 0.61 14.75
CA PRO A 37 -53.32 1.21 14.53
C PRO A 37 -53.33 2.70 14.80
N ASP A 38 -54.15 3.44 14.02
CA ASP A 38 -54.16 4.91 14.04
C ASP A 38 -54.47 5.52 15.41
N ASP A 39 -55.33 4.88 16.18
CA ASP A 39 -55.76 5.28 17.55
C ASP A 39 -54.59 5.19 18.58
N ARG A 40 -53.59 4.36 18.32
CA ARG A 40 -52.42 4.19 19.22
C ARG A 40 -51.15 4.78 18.68
N ARG A 41 -51.10 5.23 17.44
CA ARG A 41 -49.88 5.67 16.75
C ARG A 41 -49.16 6.82 17.47
N ALA A 42 -49.94 7.77 17.98
CA ALA A 42 -49.36 8.93 18.68
C ALA A 42 -48.68 8.53 20.02
N GLU A 43 -49.27 7.57 20.75
CA GLU A 43 -48.71 7.06 22.01
C GLU A 43 -47.42 6.32 21.75
N VAL A 44 -47.39 5.42 20.78
CA VAL A 44 -46.19 4.64 20.41
C VAL A 44 -45.09 5.56 19.86
N ALA A 45 -45.45 6.57 19.05
CA ALA A 45 -44.45 7.55 18.57
C ALA A 45 -43.79 8.29 19.71
N ALA A 46 -44.55 8.72 20.72
CA ALA A 46 -43.95 9.39 21.90
C ALA A 46 -43.06 8.45 22.71
N ALA A 47 -43.40 7.17 22.84
CA ALA A 47 -42.55 6.18 23.49
C ALA A 47 -41.23 5.95 22.73
N LEU A 48 -41.24 5.93 21.40
CA LEU A 48 -40.05 5.75 20.58
C LEU A 48 -39.03 6.90 20.64
N GLU A 49 -39.41 8.07 21.16
CA GLU A 49 -38.48 9.18 21.41
C GLU A 49 -37.67 8.98 22.69
N LEU A 50 -38.05 8.05 23.56
CA LEU A 50 -37.33 7.73 24.77
C LEU A 50 -36.36 6.58 24.56
N GLU A 51 -35.07 6.86 24.73
CA GLU A 51 -34.01 5.85 24.55
C GLU A 51 -34.10 4.70 25.58
N SER A 52 -34.69 4.96 26.75
CA SER A 52 -34.85 3.96 27.82
C SER A 52 -36.04 3.04 27.64
N GLU A 53 -36.91 3.28 26.65
CA GLU A 53 -38.08 2.45 26.39
C GLU A 53 -37.64 1.09 25.81
N PRO A 54 -38.17 -0.05 26.34
CA PRO A 54 -37.80 -1.38 25.88
C PRO A 54 -38.00 -1.58 24.37
N ILE A 55 -39.02 -0.97 23.79
CA ILE A 55 -39.28 -1.09 22.33
C ILE A 55 -38.20 -0.35 21.53
N THR A 56 -37.73 0.80 22.00
CA THR A 56 -36.63 1.56 21.38
C THR A 56 -35.33 0.76 21.45
N ILE A 57 -35.02 0.17 22.60
CA ILE A 57 -33.85 -0.70 22.80
C ILE A 57 -33.90 -1.91 21.87
N MET A 58 -35.07 -2.52 21.69
CA MET A 58 -35.23 -3.66 20.75
C MET A 58 -35.00 -3.24 19.31
N LEU A 59 -35.45 -2.07 18.89
CA LEU A 59 -35.21 -1.53 17.55
C LEU A 59 -33.72 -1.23 17.33
N GLN A 60 -33.06 -0.62 18.31
CA GLN A 60 -31.62 -0.37 18.25
C GLN A 60 -30.84 -1.69 18.13
N GLU A 61 -31.16 -2.70 18.92
CA GLU A 61 -30.54 -4.04 18.83
C GLU A 61 -30.75 -4.66 17.42
N SER A 62 -31.96 -4.56 16.88
CA SER A 62 -32.28 -5.03 15.54
C SER A 62 -31.45 -4.30 14.47
N VAL A 63 -31.28 -2.96 14.59
CA VAL A 63 -30.42 -2.17 13.69
C VAL A 63 -28.98 -2.58 13.80
N TYR A 64 -28.42 -2.78 15.01
CA TYR A 64 -27.05 -3.26 15.17
C TYR A 64 -26.80 -4.61 14.50
N ARG A 65 -27.75 -5.54 14.60
CA ARG A 65 -27.65 -6.83 13.87
C ARG A 65 -27.66 -6.66 12.37
N GLU A 66 -28.53 -5.80 11.86
CA GLU A 66 -28.58 -5.52 10.42
C GLU A 66 -27.31 -4.83 9.94
N MET A 67 -26.78 -3.85 10.68
CA MET A 67 -25.49 -3.21 10.40
C MET A 67 -24.36 -4.24 10.32
N TYR A 68 -24.30 -5.16 11.30
CA TYR A 68 -23.31 -6.22 11.29
C TYR A 68 -23.40 -7.11 10.04
N LEU A 69 -24.63 -7.47 9.64
CA LEU A 69 -24.84 -8.29 8.42
C LEU A 69 -24.50 -7.51 7.15
N ARG A 70 -24.89 -6.24 7.03
CA ARG A 70 -24.53 -5.39 5.89
C ARG A 70 -23.01 -5.16 5.82
N GLN A 71 -22.37 -4.91 6.97
CA GLN A 71 -20.92 -4.79 7.03
C GLN A 71 -20.24 -6.08 6.56
N ARG A 72 -20.72 -7.26 6.96
CA ARG A 72 -20.19 -8.53 6.51
C ARG A 72 -20.37 -8.73 4.99
N VAL A 73 -21.46 -8.24 4.41
CA VAL A 73 -21.65 -8.23 2.93
C VAL A 73 -20.63 -7.29 2.28
N ASN A 74 -20.43 -6.09 2.82
CA ASN A 74 -19.41 -5.16 2.36
C ASN A 74 -18.00 -5.77 2.40
N ASP A 75 -17.67 -6.43 3.51
CA ASP A 75 -16.36 -7.08 3.67
C ASP A 75 -16.20 -8.24 2.68
N ALA A 76 -17.24 -9.06 2.48
CA ALA A 76 -17.22 -10.15 1.50
C ALA A 76 -17.09 -9.62 0.05
N ALA A 77 -17.73 -8.49 -0.27
CA ALA A 77 -17.57 -7.84 -1.56
C ALA A 77 -16.14 -7.32 -1.78
N ARG A 78 -15.52 -6.75 -0.75
CA ARG A 78 -14.13 -6.28 -0.81
C ARG A 78 -13.13 -7.44 -0.91
N ALA A 79 -13.40 -8.55 -0.24
CA ALA A 79 -12.52 -9.72 -0.20
C ALA A 79 -12.28 -10.34 -1.59
N VAL A 80 -13.23 -10.19 -2.53
CA VAL A 80 -13.10 -10.71 -3.90
C VAL A 80 -12.57 -9.69 -4.91
N MET A 81 -12.17 -8.51 -4.45
CA MET A 81 -11.62 -7.45 -5.30
C MET A 81 -10.14 -7.30 -5.06
N LEU A 82 -9.31 -7.41 -6.09
CA LEU A 82 -7.85 -7.31 -5.96
C LEU A 82 -7.39 -6.02 -5.28
N ALA A 83 -8.12 -4.92 -5.42
CA ALA A 83 -7.82 -3.63 -4.79
C ALA A 83 -7.92 -3.67 -3.26
N PHE A 84 -8.83 -4.48 -2.71
CA PHE A 84 -9.22 -4.44 -1.30
C PHE A 84 -8.97 -5.74 -0.55
N ALA A 85 -8.79 -6.86 -1.26
CA ALA A 85 -8.51 -8.16 -0.67
C ALA A 85 -7.23 -8.13 0.18
N MET A 86 -7.24 -8.81 1.30
CA MET A 86 -6.14 -8.87 2.27
C MET A 86 -5.83 -10.33 2.60
N ASP A 87 -4.60 -10.58 3.01
CA ASP A 87 -4.14 -11.86 3.55
C ASP A 87 -4.59 -13.06 2.71
N GLY A 88 -5.26 -14.05 3.30
CA GLY A 88 -5.71 -15.26 2.62
C GLY A 88 -6.68 -15.03 1.46
N ASP A 89 -7.50 -13.96 1.49
CA ASP A 89 -8.39 -13.61 0.38
C ASP A 89 -7.58 -13.14 -0.83
N LEU A 90 -6.53 -12.35 -0.58
CA LEU A 90 -5.60 -11.91 -1.61
C LEU A 90 -4.80 -13.09 -2.18
N ASP A 91 -4.36 -14.02 -1.33
CA ASP A 91 -3.65 -15.23 -1.75
C ASP A 91 -4.49 -16.07 -2.73
N GLN A 92 -5.81 -16.20 -2.46
CA GLN A 92 -6.72 -16.90 -3.37
C GLN A 92 -6.86 -16.20 -4.73
N LEU A 93 -6.92 -14.87 -4.74
CA LEU A 93 -6.97 -14.10 -5.99
C LEU A 93 -5.65 -14.19 -6.77
N ALA A 94 -4.52 -14.14 -6.07
CA ALA A 94 -3.18 -14.26 -6.67
C ALA A 94 -2.97 -15.65 -7.30
N ALA A 95 -3.44 -16.71 -6.64
CA ALA A 95 -3.35 -18.07 -7.12
C ALA A 95 -4.07 -18.29 -8.46
N LEU A 96 -5.14 -17.53 -8.77
CA LEU A 96 -5.82 -17.57 -10.08
C LEU A 96 -4.89 -17.18 -11.24
N LEU A 97 -3.85 -16.38 -10.96
CA LEU A 97 -2.84 -15.94 -11.92
C LEU A 97 -1.51 -16.68 -11.76
N GLY A 98 -1.48 -17.75 -10.96
CA GLY A 98 -0.27 -18.54 -10.70
C GLY A 98 0.75 -17.79 -9.83
N VAL A 99 0.32 -16.83 -9.01
CA VAL A 99 1.19 -16.07 -8.10
C VAL A 99 0.99 -16.58 -6.68
N GLU A 100 2.08 -16.96 -6.04
CA GLU A 100 2.13 -17.36 -4.64
C GLU A 100 2.83 -16.28 -3.81
N ARG A 101 2.45 -16.16 -2.52
CA ARG A 101 3.11 -15.26 -1.58
C ARG A 101 4.52 -15.75 -1.30
N LEU A 102 5.51 -14.87 -1.51
CA LEU A 102 6.91 -15.21 -1.32
C LEU A 102 7.29 -15.19 0.17
N GLU A 103 8.15 -16.12 0.54
CA GLU A 103 8.86 -16.10 1.81
C GLU A 103 10.08 -15.17 1.68
N ILE A 104 10.14 -14.15 2.54
CA ILE A 104 11.25 -13.18 2.57
C ILE A 104 12.35 -13.71 3.48
N THR A 105 11.97 -14.15 4.69
CA THR A 105 12.90 -14.74 5.65
C THR A 105 12.35 -16.07 6.11
N PRO A 106 13.12 -17.15 6.00
CA PRO A 106 12.70 -18.47 6.47
C PRO A 106 12.43 -18.49 7.99
N ALA A 107 11.55 -19.39 8.41
CA ALA A 107 11.37 -19.68 9.83
C ALA A 107 12.68 -20.20 10.42
N ASP A 108 13.02 -19.73 11.63
CA ASP A 108 14.15 -20.24 12.38
C ASP A 108 13.66 -21.21 13.47
N PRO A 109 13.87 -22.53 13.29
CA PRO A 109 13.45 -23.52 14.28
C PRO A 109 14.21 -23.44 15.61
N GLU A 110 15.44 -22.87 15.61
CA GLU A 110 16.28 -22.77 16.81
C GLU A 110 15.79 -21.67 17.76
N THR A 111 15.36 -20.54 17.18
CA THR A 111 14.84 -19.40 17.95
C THR A 111 13.31 -19.40 18.07
N GLY A 112 12.62 -20.26 17.29
CA GLY A 112 11.16 -20.27 17.19
C GLY A 112 10.59 -19.06 16.46
N THR A 113 11.41 -18.33 15.72
CA THR A 113 10.98 -17.16 14.93
C THR A 113 10.19 -17.66 13.71
N PRO A 114 8.94 -17.18 13.48
CA PRO A 114 8.15 -17.58 12.30
C PRO A 114 8.75 -17.00 11.02
N ALA A 115 8.45 -17.62 9.89
CA ALA A 115 8.79 -17.07 8.57
C ALA A 115 8.18 -15.68 8.38
N VAL A 116 8.94 -14.80 7.74
CA VAL A 116 8.45 -13.49 7.29
C VAL A 116 8.01 -13.62 5.85
N MET A 117 6.72 -13.40 5.62
CA MET A 117 6.13 -13.46 4.29
C MET A 117 6.04 -12.07 3.67
N GLU A 118 5.96 -12.04 2.34
CA GLU A 118 5.68 -10.84 1.54
C GLU A 118 4.38 -10.15 2.01
N ASP A 119 4.37 -8.84 2.06
CA ASP A 119 3.19 -8.07 2.45
C ASP A 119 2.10 -8.02 1.34
N ASN A 120 0.90 -7.57 1.71
CA ASN A 120 -0.23 -7.53 0.79
C ASN A 120 -0.04 -6.54 -0.37
N SER A 121 0.75 -5.48 -0.19
CA SER A 121 0.98 -4.49 -1.25
C SER A 121 1.86 -5.05 -2.36
N ASP A 122 2.90 -5.76 -1.98
CA ASP A 122 3.86 -6.36 -2.91
C ASP A 122 3.25 -7.58 -3.63
N LEU A 123 2.53 -8.46 -2.91
CA LEU A 123 1.79 -9.56 -3.54
C LEU A 123 0.76 -9.04 -4.55
N ARG A 124 -0.01 -8.01 -4.17
CA ARG A 124 -0.99 -7.37 -5.06
C ARG A 124 -0.33 -6.80 -6.31
N TYR A 125 0.80 -6.13 -6.15
CA TYR A 125 1.57 -5.59 -7.26
C TYR A 125 2.08 -6.69 -8.20
N ARG A 126 2.65 -7.77 -7.67
CA ARG A 126 3.09 -8.93 -8.45
C ARG A 126 1.91 -9.61 -9.16
N THR A 127 0.77 -9.72 -8.50
CA THR A 127 -0.47 -10.26 -9.08
C THR A 127 -0.94 -9.42 -10.27
N GLN A 128 -0.90 -8.09 -10.18
CA GLN A 128 -1.22 -7.21 -11.32
C GLN A 128 -0.23 -7.35 -12.49
N LEU A 129 1.02 -7.60 -12.16
CA LEU A 129 2.09 -7.72 -13.16
C LEU A 129 2.13 -9.09 -13.83
N ALA A 130 1.62 -10.13 -13.17
CA ALA A 130 1.69 -11.52 -13.61
C ALA A 130 1.23 -11.77 -15.07
N PRO A 131 0.14 -11.15 -15.57
CA PRO A 131 -0.26 -11.33 -16.97
C PRO A 131 0.79 -10.88 -17.99
N GLN A 132 1.69 -9.96 -17.63
CA GLN A 132 2.80 -9.55 -18.51
C GLN A 132 3.85 -10.66 -18.64
N GLY A 133 4.00 -11.48 -17.58
CA GLY A 133 4.90 -12.64 -17.57
C GLY A 133 4.48 -13.77 -18.50
N TYR A 134 3.24 -13.81 -18.96
CA TYR A 134 2.80 -14.84 -19.93
C TYR A 134 3.35 -14.62 -21.34
N SER A 135 3.91 -13.46 -21.61
CA SER A 135 4.48 -13.15 -22.91
C SER A 135 5.91 -13.68 -23.03
N VAL A 136 6.13 -14.58 -23.96
CA VAL A 136 7.46 -15.12 -24.34
C VAL A 136 8.18 -14.26 -25.39
N ALA A 137 7.60 -13.10 -25.75
CA ALA A 137 8.18 -12.19 -26.74
C ALA A 137 9.21 -11.20 -26.14
N GLY A 138 9.49 -11.28 -24.83
CA GLY A 138 10.50 -10.46 -24.14
C GLY A 138 10.13 -8.99 -23.89
N PRO A 139 8.87 -8.61 -23.64
CA PRO A 139 8.56 -7.23 -23.25
C PRO A 139 9.17 -6.93 -21.87
N GLU A 140 9.47 -5.66 -21.61
CA GLU A 140 10.02 -5.19 -20.33
C GLU A 140 9.25 -5.74 -19.12
N GLY A 141 7.91 -5.72 -19.18
CA GLY A 141 7.04 -6.20 -18.10
C GLY A 141 7.16 -7.71 -17.83
N ALA A 142 7.46 -8.53 -18.84
CA ALA A 142 7.69 -9.96 -18.64
C ALA A 142 8.98 -10.19 -17.84
N TYR A 143 10.08 -9.57 -18.23
CA TYR A 143 11.34 -9.63 -17.49
C TYR A 143 11.18 -9.14 -16.04
N ARG A 144 10.43 -8.06 -15.84
CA ARG A 144 10.15 -7.50 -14.53
C ARG A 144 9.31 -8.45 -13.67
N SER A 145 8.26 -9.05 -14.25
CA SER A 145 7.41 -10.03 -13.56
C SER A 145 8.20 -11.24 -13.08
N HIS A 146 9.00 -11.85 -13.97
CA HIS A 146 9.82 -12.98 -13.61
C HIS A 146 10.93 -12.65 -12.61
N ALA A 147 11.56 -11.47 -12.71
CA ALA A 147 12.57 -11.02 -11.75
C ALA A 147 12.00 -10.85 -10.35
N LEU A 148 10.81 -10.25 -10.22
CA LEU A 148 10.10 -10.07 -8.93
C LEU A 148 9.62 -11.39 -8.33
N ALA A 149 9.36 -12.41 -9.16
CA ALA A 149 8.94 -13.73 -8.71
C ALA A 149 10.11 -14.64 -8.32
N ALA A 150 11.33 -14.29 -8.69
CA ALA A 150 12.49 -15.18 -8.56
C ALA A 150 12.98 -15.35 -7.10
N HIS A 151 12.84 -14.34 -6.25
CA HIS A 151 13.32 -14.38 -4.87
C HIS A 151 12.61 -13.35 -3.98
N GLY A 152 12.30 -13.74 -2.72
CA GLY A 152 11.57 -12.86 -1.76
C GLY A 152 12.30 -11.56 -1.41
N SER A 153 13.63 -11.54 -1.44
CA SER A 153 14.42 -10.33 -1.20
C SER A 153 14.43 -9.35 -2.37
N VAL A 154 13.84 -9.65 -3.52
CA VAL A 154 13.71 -8.67 -4.61
C VAL A 154 12.60 -7.68 -4.27
N LEU A 155 12.96 -6.41 -4.12
CA LEU A 155 12.04 -5.30 -3.86
C LEU A 155 11.49 -4.70 -5.14
N ASP A 156 12.36 -4.51 -6.14
CA ASP A 156 11.99 -3.96 -7.44
C ASP A 156 12.96 -4.43 -8.53
N ALA A 157 12.50 -4.40 -9.76
CA ALA A 157 13.31 -4.73 -10.93
C ALA A 157 12.94 -3.83 -12.11
N SER A 158 13.93 -3.51 -12.95
CA SER A 158 13.72 -2.85 -14.23
C SER A 158 14.42 -3.62 -15.33
N ALA A 159 13.89 -3.55 -16.56
CA ALA A 159 14.55 -4.13 -17.73
C ALA A 159 14.76 -3.02 -18.78
N THR A 160 15.96 -2.96 -19.34
CA THR A 160 16.34 -2.01 -20.38
C THR A 160 17.08 -2.73 -21.49
N SER A 161 17.04 -2.19 -22.71
CA SER A 161 17.79 -2.72 -23.85
C SER A 161 18.90 -1.74 -24.22
N PRO A 162 20.13 -1.92 -23.76
CA PRO A 162 21.25 -1.05 -24.08
C PRO A 162 21.71 -1.17 -25.54
N ALA A 163 21.51 -2.33 -26.16
CA ALA A 163 21.81 -2.59 -27.56
C ALA A 163 20.83 -3.66 -28.12
N PRO A 164 20.68 -3.74 -29.46
CA PRO A 164 19.84 -4.78 -30.07
C PRO A 164 20.24 -6.18 -29.64
N GLY A 165 19.26 -6.96 -29.16
CA GLY A 165 19.48 -8.32 -28.63
C GLY A 165 20.10 -8.38 -27.23
N GLU A 166 20.38 -7.26 -26.60
CA GLU A 166 20.84 -7.20 -25.21
C GLU A 166 19.75 -6.71 -24.29
N VAL A 167 19.52 -7.43 -23.20
CA VAL A 167 18.59 -7.07 -22.12
C VAL A 167 19.37 -6.96 -20.83
N LEU A 168 19.30 -5.79 -20.21
CA LEU A 168 19.84 -5.53 -18.89
C LEU A 168 18.72 -5.45 -17.88
N VAL A 169 18.68 -6.42 -16.96
CA VAL A 169 17.76 -6.41 -15.83
C VAL A 169 18.50 -5.89 -14.60
N THR A 170 17.97 -4.84 -14.03
CA THR A 170 18.50 -4.21 -12.81
C THR A 170 17.62 -4.59 -11.64
N VAL A 171 18.20 -5.07 -10.54
CA VAL A 171 17.51 -5.59 -9.35
C VAL A 171 17.80 -4.73 -8.15
N LEU A 172 16.78 -4.40 -7.37
CA LEU A 172 16.85 -3.74 -6.06
C LEU A 172 16.45 -4.75 -4.99
N SER A 173 17.27 -4.88 -3.94
CA SER A 173 16.95 -5.74 -2.79
C SER A 173 16.07 -5.02 -1.77
N ARG A 174 15.39 -5.80 -0.91
CA ARG A 174 14.74 -5.31 0.31
C ARG A 174 15.75 -5.04 1.42
N ASP A 175 16.90 -5.70 1.36
CA ASP A 175 17.88 -5.72 2.43
C ASP A 175 18.82 -4.53 2.37
N GLY A 176 19.13 -3.97 3.52
CA GLY A 176 20.12 -2.91 3.68
C GLY A 176 19.77 -1.63 2.90
N ASP A 177 20.70 -1.21 2.04
CA ASP A 177 20.54 -0.03 1.19
C ASP A 177 19.88 -0.32 -0.17
N GLY A 178 19.48 -1.57 -0.39
CA GLY A 178 18.90 -2.05 -1.65
C GLY A 178 19.90 -2.79 -2.55
N THR A 179 21.17 -2.94 -2.14
CA THR A 179 22.16 -3.71 -2.87
C THR A 179 21.86 -5.20 -2.76
N PRO A 180 21.54 -5.92 -3.86
CA PRO A 180 21.26 -7.35 -3.79
C PRO A 180 22.50 -8.18 -3.50
N SER A 181 22.34 -9.28 -2.75
CA SER A 181 23.36 -10.30 -2.59
C SER A 181 23.62 -11.08 -3.89
N ASN A 182 24.75 -11.79 -3.96
CA ASN A 182 25.04 -12.67 -5.10
C ASN A 182 23.96 -13.76 -5.25
N GLU A 183 23.44 -14.30 -4.15
CA GLU A 183 22.37 -15.29 -4.15
C GLU A 183 21.11 -14.76 -4.87
N VAL A 184 20.68 -13.54 -4.57
CA VAL A 184 19.55 -12.89 -5.23
C VAL A 184 19.81 -12.69 -6.72
N ILE A 185 21.01 -12.22 -7.08
CA ILE A 185 21.41 -12.03 -8.49
C ILE A 185 21.41 -13.37 -9.24
N ASP A 186 21.92 -14.43 -8.63
CA ASP A 186 22.00 -15.77 -9.23
C ASP A 186 20.59 -16.36 -9.41
N ALA A 187 19.70 -16.22 -8.41
CA ALA A 187 18.31 -16.67 -8.49
C ALA A 187 17.53 -15.95 -9.61
N VAL A 188 17.65 -14.61 -9.70
CA VAL A 188 17.03 -13.85 -10.79
C VAL A 188 17.63 -14.23 -12.14
N THR A 189 18.95 -14.43 -12.21
CA THR A 189 19.61 -14.83 -13.46
C THR A 189 19.13 -16.20 -13.92
N ALA A 190 18.99 -17.17 -13.01
CA ALA A 190 18.47 -18.49 -13.32
C ALA A 190 17.04 -18.43 -13.85
N ALA A 191 16.15 -17.70 -13.16
CA ALA A 191 14.76 -17.53 -13.57
C ALA A 191 14.62 -16.87 -14.95
N LEU A 192 15.41 -15.82 -15.22
CA LEU A 192 15.32 -15.09 -16.49
C LEU A 192 16.02 -15.80 -17.68
N ARG A 193 16.86 -16.81 -17.43
CA ARG A 193 17.52 -17.60 -18.45
C ARG A 193 16.82 -18.92 -18.73
N ALA A 194 15.74 -19.23 -18.02
CA ALA A 194 14.96 -20.43 -18.28
C ALA A 194 14.43 -20.44 -19.72
N ASP A 195 14.40 -21.62 -20.36
CA ASP A 195 14.08 -21.77 -21.77
C ASP A 195 12.64 -21.38 -22.12
N ASP A 196 11.75 -21.45 -21.16
CA ASP A 196 10.33 -21.04 -21.25
C ASP A 196 10.08 -19.54 -20.97
N VAL A 197 11.09 -18.83 -20.49
CA VAL A 197 11.00 -17.40 -20.14
C VAL A 197 11.72 -16.53 -21.17
N ARG A 198 12.93 -16.92 -21.55
CA ARG A 198 13.81 -16.10 -22.37
C ARG A 198 13.55 -16.27 -23.87
N PRO A 199 13.32 -15.18 -24.66
CA PRO A 199 13.41 -15.22 -26.10
C PRO A 199 14.80 -15.73 -26.58
N LEU A 200 14.83 -16.53 -27.62
CA LEU A 200 16.08 -17.15 -28.13
C LEU A 200 17.15 -16.13 -28.52
N THR A 201 16.75 -14.93 -28.91
CA THR A 201 17.66 -13.88 -29.41
C THR A 201 18.20 -12.99 -28.32
N ASP A 202 17.63 -13.05 -27.09
CA ASP A 202 17.96 -12.12 -26.03
C ASP A 202 19.13 -12.59 -25.17
N LYS A 203 20.16 -11.75 -25.09
CA LYS A 203 21.28 -11.91 -24.16
C LYS A 203 20.96 -11.16 -22.86
N VAL A 204 20.44 -11.89 -21.87
CA VAL A 204 20.05 -11.34 -20.60
C VAL A 204 21.24 -11.22 -19.65
N THR A 205 21.43 -10.02 -19.10
CA THR A 205 22.40 -9.71 -18.06
C THR A 205 21.66 -9.14 -16.84
N VAL A 206 21.96 -9.66 -15.65
CA VAL A 206 21.37 -9.21 -14.38
C VAL A 206 22.44 -8.50 -13.54
N ARG A 207 22.08 -7.37 -12.95
CA ARG A 207 22.94 -6.65 -12.01
C ARG A 207 22.13 -5.94 -10.92
N GLY A 208 22.79 -5.59 -9.82
CA GLY A 208 22.21 -4.71 -8.78
C GLY A 208 22.01 -3.28 -9.28
N ALA A 209 21.01 -2.61 -8.71
CA ALA A 209 20.81 -1.18 -8.91
C ALA A 209 21.97 -0.37 -8.34
N THR A 210 22.32 0.74 -9.00
CA THR A 210 23.24 1.71 -8.43
C THR A 210 22.50 2.56 -7.41
N ILE A 211 22.95 2.52 -6.15
CA ILE A 211 22.28 3.19 -5.04
C ILE A 211 22.73 4.65 -4.96
N ILE A 212 21.76 5.56 -5.04
CA ILE A 212 21.97 7.00 -4.86
C ILE A 212 21.50 7.39 -3.46
N GLY A 213 22.48 7.59 -2.56
CA GLY A 213 22.20 7.97 -1.18
C GLY A 213 21.86 9.45 -1.05
N TYR A 214 20.83 9.77 -0.24
CA TYR A 214 20.46 11.12 0.15
C TYR A 214 20.13 11.18 1.64
N GLU A 215 19.96 12.39 2.16
CA GLU A 215 19.57 12.63 3.55
C GLU A 215 18.41 13.64 3.57
N VAL A 216 17.55 13.54 4.57
CA VAL A 216 16.52 14.53 4.84
C VAL A 216 16.80 15.23 6.16
N ASP A 217 17.07 16.53 6.10
CA ASP A 217 17.20 17.41 7.29
C ASP A 217 16.17 18.54 7.17
N ALA A 218 15.22 18.56 8.09
CA ALA A 218 14.12 19.51 8.10
C ALA A 218 13.87 20.11 9.48
N VAL A 219 13.47 21.39 9.48
CA VAL A 219 12.99 22.10 10.67
C VAL A 219 11.50 22.39 10.47
N LEU A 220 10.68 21.93 11.42
CA LEU A 220 9.23 22.12 11.38
C LEU A 220 8.80 23.19 12.40
N PHE A 221 8.06 24.17 11.92
CA PHE A 221 7.39 25.18 12.74
C PHE A 221 5.91 24.82 12.86
N THR A 222 5.36 24.81 14.07
CA THR A 222 3.98 24.40 14.33
C THR A 222 3.10 25.61 14.66
N PHE A 223 1.78 25.48 14.42
CA PHE A 223 0.81 26.41 14.94
C PHE A 223 0.76 26.37 16.47
N PRO A 224 0.37 27.47 17.16
CA PRO A 224 0.06 27.43 18.58
C PRO A 224 -1.17 26.54 18.80
N GLY A 225 -1.08 25.56 19.71
CA GLY A 225 -2.21 24.70 20.06
C GLY A 225 -1.79 23.27 20.43
N PRO A 226 -1.97 22.27 19.57
CA PRO A 226 -1.71 20.88 19.93
C PRO A 226 -0.24 20.62 20.27
N ASP A 227 -0.01 19.58 21.06
CA ASP A 227 1.35 19.17 21.45
C ASP A 227 2.21 18.96 20.19
N SER A 228 3.25 19.77 20.07
CA SER A 228 4.17 19.74 18.93
C SER A 228 4.82 18.36 18.73
N SER A 229 4.93 17.56 19.80
CA SER A 229 5.49 16.20 19.73
C SER A 229 4.61 15.26 18.89
N VAL A 230 3.29 15.39 18.97
CA VAL A 230 2.33 14.60 18.17
C VAL A 230 2.43 14.99 16.69
N VAL A 231 2.50 16.29 16.41
CA VAL A 231 2.65 16.81 15.04
C VAL A 231 3.96 16.34 14.40
N LEU A 232 5.06 16.41 15.15
CA LEU A 232 6.37 15.92 14.68
C LEU A 232 6.37 14.42 14.41
N LYS A 233 5.71 13.63 15.26
CA LYS A 233 5.57 12.18 15.08
C LYS A 233 4.77 11.84 13.83
N GLU A 234 3.67 12.55 13.59
CA GLU A 234 2.86 12.39 12.37
C GLU A 234 3.67 12.73 11.12
N ALA A 235 4.38 13.86 11.12
CA ALA A 235 5.25 14.27 10.01
C ALA A 235 6.36 13.24 9.76
N ALA A 236 6.99 12.70 10.81
CA ALA A 236 8.00 11.67 10.70
C ALA A 236 7.42 10.38 10.08
N SER A 237 6.22 9.99 10.48
CA SER A 237 5.52 8.81 9.93
C SER A 237 5.20 8.98 8.45
N LYS A 238 4.69 10.15 8.04
CA LYS A 238 4.40 10.46 6.64
C LYS A 238 5.66 10.52 5.78
N LEU A 239 6.73 11.11 6.31
CA LEU A 239 8.02 11.11 5.62
C LEU A 239 8.59 9.71 5.46
N ALA A 240 8.51 8.86 6.49
CA ALA A 240 8.96 7.47 6.41
C ALA A 240 8.18 6.69 5.34
N ALA A 241 6.87 6.90 5.23
CA ALA A 241 6.06 6.31 4.18
C ALA A 241 6.48 6.78 2.78
N TYR A 242 6.73 8.09 2.60
CA TYR A 242 7.21 8.65 1.34
C TYR A 242 8.59 8.09 0.94
N VAL A 243 9.53 8.01 1.90
CA VAL A 243 10.86 7.42 1.69
C VAL A 243 10.76 5.96 1.26
N ALA A 244 9.92 5.16 1.92
CA ALA A 244 9.68 3.76 1.56
C ALA A 244 9.04 3.63 0.17
N GLU A 245 8.06 4.48 -0.16
CA GLU A 245 7.40 4.49 -1.47
C GLU A 245 8.37 4.87 -2.61
N THR A 246 9.28 5.81 -2.36
CA THR A 246 10.24 6.28 -3.37
C THR A 246 11.46 5.39 -3.52
N HIS A 247 11.74 4.47 -2.59
CA HIS A 247 12.82 3.50 -2.70
C HIS A 247 12.52 2.42 -3.74
N ARG A 248 12.53 2.85 -5.02
CA ARG A 248 12.27 2.02 -6.22
C ARG A 248 13.19 2.44 -7.35
N ILE A 249 13.45 1.53 -8.29
CA ILE A 249 14.30 1.82 -9.46
C ILE A 249 13.64 2.86 -10.35
N GLY A 250 14.40 3.87 -10.75
CA GLY A 250 13.93 4.93 -11.64
C GLY A 250 12.96 5.92 -11.01
N ARG A 251 12.75 5.88 -9.68
CA ARG A 251 11.88 6.81 -8.98
C ARG A 251 12.68 7.93 -8.34
N GLU A 252 12.44 9.13 -8.80
CA GLU A 252 13.06 10.35 -8.27
C GLU A 252 12.49 10.72 -6.90
N VAL A 253 13.33 11.34 -6.07
CA VAL A 253 12.90 11.94 -4.81
C VAL A 253 12.84 13.45 -5.01
N THR A 254 11.61 13.98 -5.03
CA THR A 254 11.39 15.40 -5.30
C THR A 254 11.26 16.21 -4.01
N LEU A 255 11.75 17.45 -4.04
CA LEU A 255 11.56 18.40 -2.93
C LEU A 255 10.07 18.59 -2.62
N SER A 256 9.24 18.67 -3.65
CA SER A 256 7.79 18.83 -3.50
C SER A 256 7.16 17.63 -2.75
N GLY A 257 7.61 16.40 -3.04
CA GLY A 257 7.15 15.20 -2.34
C GLY A 257 7.57 15.19 -0.86
N ILE A 258 8.80 15.58 -0.56
CA ILE A 258 9.28 15.73 0.84
C ILE A 258 8.47 16.81 1.57
N TYR A 259 8.25 17.98 0.95
CA TYR A 259 7.40 19.03 1.55
C TYR A 259 5.97 18.54 1.81
N ALA A 260 5.36 17.84 0.84
CA ALA A 260 4.01 17.30 1.00
C ALA A 260 3.92 16.28 2.15
N ALA A 261 4.94 15.43 2.31
CA ALA A 261 4.99 14.46 3.39
C ALA A 261 5.17 15.11 4.78
N LEU A 262 5.94 16.21 4.86
CA LEU A 262 6.22 16.90 6.11
C LEU A 262 5.14 17.90 6.52
N HIS A 263 4.34 18.39 5.56
CA HIS A 263 3.32 19.42 5.81
C HIS A 263 1.99 18.79 6.27
N VAL A 264 2.01 18.22 7.47
CA VAL A 264 0.83 17.61 8.11
C VAL A 264 -0.01 18.66 8.86
N ASN A 265 -1.21 18.29 9.28
CA ASN A 265 -2.05 19.15 10.11
C ASN A 265 -1.31 19.56 11.39
N GLY A 266 -1.26 20.87 11.65
CA GLY A 266 -0.51 21.44 12.78
C GLY A 266 0.89 21.96 12.41
N VAL A 267 1.41 21.65 11.21
CA VAL A 267 2.64 22.26 10.68
C VAL A 267 2.27 23.51 9.90
N GLU A 268 2.83 24.64 10.28
CA GLU A 268 2.66 25.90 9.54
C GLU A 268 3.74 26.06 8.48
N ARG A 269 4.99 25.73 8.81
CA ARG A 269 6.12 25.92 7.92
C ARG A 269 7.12 24.79 8.02
N VAL A 270 7.58 24.34 6.86
CA VAL A 270 8.71 23.41 6.71
C VAL A 270 9.90 24.18 6.16
N LYS A 271 11.05 24.10 6.83
CA LYS A 271 12.35 24.54 6.31
C LYS A 271 13.18 23.30 6.04
N LEU A 272 13.36 22.98 4.77
CA LEU A 272 14.20 21.86 4.34
C LEU A 272 15.65 22.35 4.19
N ASN A 273 16.59 21.71 4.89
CA ASN A 273 18.03 21.98 4.81
C ASN A 273 18.72 21.01 3.83
N ALA A 274 18.23 19.76 3.76
CA ALA A 274 18.66 18.73 2.82
C ALA A 274 17.48 17.82 2.45
N PRO A 275 17.41 17.35 1.18
CA PRO A 275 18.22 17.71 0.04
C PRO A 275 17.95 19.15 -0.45
N THR A 276 18.86 19.76 -1.19
CA THR A 276 18.72 21.14 -1.73
C THR A 276 18.18 21.17 -3.15
N ALA A 277 18.10 20.03 -3.81
CA ALA A 277 17.54 19.82 -5.15
C ALA A 277 16.88 18.43 -5.20
N ASP A 278 16.09 18.22 -6.23
CA ASP A 278 15.51 16.89 -6.50
C ASP A 278 16.64 15.87 -6.71
N VAL A 279 16.44 14.64 -6.20
CA VAL A 279 17.39 13.54 -6.40
C VAL A 279 16.99 12.81 -7.67
N GLU A 280 17.70 13.14 -8.75
CA GLU A 280 17.49 12.53 -10.06
C GLU A 280 17.95 11.08 -10.08
N ILE A 281 17.11 10.18 -10.62
CA ILE A 281 17.33 8.73 -10.63
C ILE A 281 17.11 8.19 -12.04
N SER A 282 18.10 7.50 -12.58
CA SER A 282 17.99 6.82 -13.87
C SER A 282 17.30 5.47 -13.78
N ALA A 283 16.93 4.87 -14.92
CA ALA A 283 16.27 3.56 -15.01
C ALA A 283 17.07 2.38 -14.43
N THR A 284 18.33 2.61 -14.01
CA THR A 284 19.22 1.59 -13.41
C THR A 284 19.71 1.99 -12.02
N GLN A 285 19.12 3.03 -11.45
CA GLN A 285 19.45 3.56 -10.14
C GLN A 285 18.24 3.50 -9.21
N ALA A 286 18.50 3.51 -7.90
CA ALA A 286 17.47 3.63 -6.87
C ALA A 286 17.92 4.61 -5.79
N PRO A 287 17.03 5.46 -5.24
CA PRO A 287 17.35 6.36 -4.15
C PRO A 287 17.34 5.61 -2.83
N TYR A 288 18.24 5.97 -1.91
CA TYR A 288 18.26 5.44 -0.54
C TYR A 288 18.45 6.57 0.46
N CYS A 289 17.49 6.73 1.38
CA CYS A 289 17.60 7.71 2.46
C CYS A 289 18.51 7.19 3.58
N ARG A 290 19.71 7.76 3.72
CA ARG A 290 20.69 7.34 4.71
C ARG A 290 20.35 7.82 6.11
N ALA A 291 19.75 9.00 6.23
CA ALA A 291 19.39 9.60 7.50
C ALA A 291 18.19 10.52 7.35
N VAL A 292 17.34 10.54 8.38
CA VAL A 292 16.23 11.48 8.52
C VAL A 292 16.44 12.24 9.83
N LYS A 293 16.47 13.58 9.74
CA LYS A 293 16.56 14.46 10.89
C LYS A 293 15.43 15.49 10.81
N ILE A 294 14.50 15.41 11.75
CA ILE A 294 13.40 16.37 11.91
C ILE A 294 13.58 17.08 13.23
N THR A 295 13.71 18.40 13.22
CA THR A 295 13.90 19.22 14.42
C THR A 295 12.73 20.18 14.59
N PRO A 296 12.26 20.41 15.84
CA PRO A 296 11.27 21.45 16.11
C PRO A 296 11.89 22.83 15.92
N GLY A 297 11.24 23.69 15.14
CA GLY A 297 11.60 25.09 14.94
C GLY A 297 10.91 26.07 15.90
N GLY A 298 10.06 25.52 16.80
CA GLY A 298 9.22 26.31 17.68
C GLY A 298 7.84 26.62 17.09
N VAL A 299 7.08 27.43 17.84
CA VAL A 299 5.76 27.90 17.40
C VAL A 299 5.96 29.14 16.53
N TYR A 300 5.35 29.13 15.34
CA TYR A 300 5.45 30.26 14.41
C TYR A 300 4.52 31.39 14.86
N GLY A 301 5.05 32.62 14.94
CA GLY A 301 4.26 33.79 15.32
C GLY A 301 4.24 34.08 16.82
N GLY A 302 5.10 33.45 17.62
CA GLY A 302 5.37 33.82 19.02
C GLY A 302 6.50 34.84 19.13
#